data_0079db212ad9432197cac66be93dc613
#
_entry.id   0079db212ad9432197cac66be93dc613
#
_cell.length_a   1.000
_cell.length_b   1.000
_cell.length_c   1.000
_cell.angle_alpha   90.00
_cell.angle_beta   90.00
_cell.angle_gamma   90.00
#
_symmetry.space_group_name_H-M   'P 1'
#
loop_
_entity.id
_entity.type
_entity.pdbx_description
1 polymer ?
#
loop_
_entity_poly.entity_id
_entity_poly.type
_entity_poly.pdbx_seq_one_letter_code
_entity_poly.pdbx_strand_id
1 'polypeptide(L)'
;MLPLFQGPDSRLRGNDEAILLAEGQKSAVTEYYLNHGEWPKDNTSAGVASASKIIGKYVKEVEVKNGVVTATMNSSGVNKEIKGKKLSLWARRENGSVKWFCGQPVQRDDVAAANDDDVKDAAADKIETKHLPSTCRDTSSAE
;
A
#
# COMPACT_ATOMS: atom_id res chain seq x y z
N MET A 1 -1.98 -31.47 -11.81
CA MET A 1 -2.08 -30.96 -11.35
C MET A 1 -1.66 -30.33 -10.65
N LEU A 2 -1.45 -29.94 -10.44
CA LEU A 2 -1.19 -29.33 -9.86
C LEU A 2 -1.21 -28.82 -8.93
N PRO A 3 -1.17 -29.00 -8.73
CA PRO A 3 -1.36 -28.57 -7.63
C PRO A 3 -0.60 -27.63 -7.16
N LEU A 4 -0.05 -27.50 -7.55
CA LEU A 4 0.54 -26.73 -7.24
C LEU A 4 0.13 -25.65 -6.82
N PHE A 5 -0.49 -25.37 -6.92
CA PHE A 5 -0.93 -24.43 -6.41
C PHE A 5 -1.77 -24.55 -5.60
N GLN A 6 -1.78 -25.40 -5.47
CA GLN A 6 -2.52 -25.62 -4.70
C GLN A 6 -2.36 -25.19 -3.58
N GLY A 7 -2.95 -25.16 -2.92
CA GLY A 7 -2.85 -24.59 -1.69
C GLY A 7 -1.79 -23.54 -1.64
N PRO A 8 -1.91 -22.51 -2.36
CA PRO A 8 -0.92 -21.46 -2.22
C PRO A 8 -0.79 -21.10 -0.77
N ASP A 9 0.43 -20.82 -0.38
CA ASP A 9 0.75 -20.34 0.94
C ASP A 9 -0.16 -19.17 1.30
N SER A 10 -0.74 -19.19 2.49
CA SER A 10 -1.63 -18.10 2.90
C SER A 10 -0.93 -16.77 2.97
N ARG A 11 0.41 -16.74 3.11
CA ARG A 11 1.17 -15.51 3.03
C ARG A 11 1.04 -14.89 1.65
N LEU A 12 1.15 -15.69 0.61
CA LEU A 12 1.02 -15.21 -0.77
C LEU A 12 -0.38 -14.69 -1.02
N ARG A 13 -1.39 -15.41 -0.59
CA ARG A 13 -2.78 -14.99 -0.79
C ARG A 13 -3.08 -13.71 -0.03
N GLY A 14 -2.61 -13.60 1.20
CA GLY A 14 -2.82 -12.40 2.00
C GLY A 14 -2.15 -11.20 1.37
N ASN A 15 -0.91 -11.37 0.94
CA ASN A 15 -0.17 -10.28 0.32
C ASN A 15 -0.78 -9.87 -1.02
N ASP A 16 -1.19 -10.85 -1.84
CA ASP A 16 -1.83 -10.56 -3.12
C ASP A 16 -3.12 -9.79 -2.93
N GLU A 17 -3.94 -10.17 -1.95
CA GLU A 17 -5.17 -9.46 -1.66
C GLU A 17 -4.88 -8.04 -1.19
N ALA A 18 -3.88 -7.87 -0.32
CA ALA A 18 -3.52 -6.55 0.20
C ALA A 18 -3.05 -5.64 -0.93
N ILE A 19 -2.21 -6.16 -1.82
CA ILE A 19 -1.72 -5.40 -2.96
C ILE A 19 -2.88 -5.01 -3.86
N LEU A 20 -3.77 -5.94 -4.14
CA LEU A 20 -4.92 -5.69 -5.01
C LEU A 20 -5.84 -4.62 -4.45
N LEU A 21 -6.13 -4.70 -3.14
CA LEU A 21 -6.99 -3.71 -2.49
C LEU A 21 -6.32 -2.34 -2.45
N ALA A 22 -5.00 -2.30 -2.21
CA ALA A 22 -4.27 -1.05 -2.24
C ALA A 22 -4.24 -0.47 -3.66
N GLU A 23 -4.04 -1.30 -4.66
CA GLU A 23 -4.05 -0.85 -6.07
C GLU A 23 -5.39 -0.26 -6.46
N GLY A 24 -6.47 -0.72 -5.86
CA GLY A 24 -7.78 -0.17 -6.11
C GLY A 24 -7.92 1.31 -5.75
N GLN A 25 -6.99 1.85 -4.96
CA GLN A 25 -7.01 3.24 -4.56
C GLN A 25 -6.15 4.15 -5.45
N LYS A 26 -5.35 3.57 -6.34
CA LYS A 26 -4.38 4.33 -7.14
C LYS A 26 -5.03 5.44 -7.99
N SER A 27 -6.11 5.11 -8.68
CA SER A 27 -6.71 6.10 -9.58
C SER A 27 -7.27 7.29 -8.83
N ALA A 28 -7.88 7.06 -7.67
CA ALA A 28 -8.41 8.15 -6.86
C ALA A 28 -7.28 9.04 -6.32
N VAL A 29 -6.20 8.44 -5.87
CA VAL A 29 -5.04 9.18 -5.37
C VAL A 29 -4.39 9.99 -6.49
N THR A 30 -4.21 9.38 -7.66
CA THR A 30 -3.62 10.06 -8.81
C THR A 30 -4.50 11.21 -9.26
N GLU A 31 -5.80 10.99 -9.35
CA GLU A 31 -6.74 12.02 -9.79
C GLU A 31 -6.75 13.20 -8.83
N TYR A 32 -6.71 12.95 -7.54
CA TYR A 32 -6.63 14.02 -6.56
C TYR A 32 -5.37 14.87 -6.80
N TYR A 33 -4.23 14.22 -6.98
CA TYR A 33 -2.98 14.93 -7.25
C TYR A 33 -3.07 15.78 -8.52
N LEU A 34 -3.63 15.22 -9.59
CA LEU A 34 -3.73 15.94 -10.85
C LEU A 34 -4.61 17.19 -10.72
N ASN A 35 -5.60 17.15 -9.84
CA ASN A 35 -6.51 18.27 -9.64
C ASN A 35 -6.01 19.28 -8.62
N HIS A 36 -5.19 18.87 -7.66
CA HIS A 36 -4.81 19.74 -6.54
C HIS A 36 -3.32 20.06 -6.45
N GLY A 37 -2.48 19.33 -7.19
CA GLY A 37 -1.04 19.56 -7.15
C GLY A 37 -0.34 19.00 -5.93
N GLU A 38 -1.07 18.32 -5.06
CA GLU A 38 -0.51 17.67 -3.88
C GLU A 38 -1.26 16.37 -3.62
N TRP A 39 -0.69 15.52 -2.78
CA TRP A 39 -1.29 14.21 -2.51
C TRP A 39 -2.41 14.30 -1.49
N PRO A 40 -3.44 13.43 -1.60
CA PRO A 40 -4.55 13.46 -0.64
C PRO A 40 -4.07 13.07 0.76
N LYS A 41 -4.60 13.76 1.76
CA LYS A 41 -4.19 13.56 3.13
C LYS A 41 -4.72 12.26 3.73
N ASP A 42 -5.90 11.85 3.30
CA ASP A 42 -6.59 10.69 3.87
C ASP A 42 -7.61 10.11 2.90
N ASN A 43 -8.29 9.06 3.34
CA ASN A 43 -9.29 8.39 2.51
C ASN A 43 -10.42 9.33 2.09
N THR A 44 -10.86 10.18 3.01
CA THR A 44 -11.94 11.11 2.72
C THR A 44 -11.54 12.10 1.63
N SER A 45 -10.36 12.68 1.74
CA SER A 45 -9.84 13.62 0.73
C SER A 45 -9.73 12.96 -0.63
N ALA A 46 -9.27 11.71 -0.68
CA ALA A 46 -9.12 10.97 -1.92
C ALA A 46 -10.48 10.57 -2.51
N GLY A 47 -11.56 10.67 -1.73
CA GLY A 47 -12.87 10.28 -2.20
C GLY A 47 -13.11 8.77 -2.19
N VAL A 48 -12.36 8.03 -1.40
CA VAL A 48 -12.54 6.58 -1.28
C VAL A 48 -13.17 6.25 0.07
N ALA A 49 -13.60 5.00 0.21
CA ALA A 49 -14.22 4.54 1.45
C ALA A 49 -13.24 4.69 2.62
N SER A 50 -13.78 4.83 3.84
CA SER A 50 -12.93 4.91 5.03
C SER A 50 -12.09 3.64 5.15
N ALA A 51 -10.92 3.78 5.79
CA ALA A 51 -9.94 2.70 5.85
C ALA A 51 -10.53 1.38 6.35
N SER A 52 -11.33 1.42 7.39
CA SER A 52 -11.92 0.22 7.97
C SER A 52 -13.03 -0.39 7.13
N LYS A 53 -13.39 0.24 6.02
CA LYS A 53 -14.39 -0.29 5.09
C LYS A 53 -13.75 -0.93 3.85
N ILE A 54 -12.44 -0.73 3.66
CA ILE A 54 -11.72 -1.37 2.56
C ILE A 54 -11.07 -2.62 3.13
N ILE A 55 -11.84 -3.69 3.15
CA ILE A 55 -11.46 -4.92 3.83
C ILE A 55 -11.54 -6.11 2.89
N GLY A 56 -10.90 -7.19 3.27
CA GLY A 56 -10.94 -8.45 2.56
C GLY A 56 -10.82 -9.60 3.53
N LYS A 57 -10.68 -10.80 3.00
CA LYS A 57 -10.55 -11.99 3.82
C LYS A 57 -9.30 -11.94 4.70
N TYR A 58 -8.22 -11.37 4.16
CA TYR A 58 -6.92 -11.31 4.87
C TYR A 58 -6.54 -9.91 5.27
N VAL A 59 -7.29 -8.90 4.85
CA VAL A 59 -6.94 -7.49 5.04
C VAL A 59 -7.92 -6.81 5.97
N LYS A 60 -7.38 -6.16 6.98
CA LYS A 60 -8.15 -5.48 8.01
C LYS A 60 -8.57 -4.08 7.57
N GLU A 61 -7.69 -3.38 6.88
CA GLU A 61 -7.96 -2.00 6.45
C GLU A 61 -6.96 -1.56 5.38
N VAL A 62 -7.35 -0.53 4.65
CA VAL A 62 -6.47 0.12 3.68
C VAL A 62 -6.58 1.62 3.89
N GLU A 63 -5.49 2.25 4.27
CA GLU A 63 -5.45 3.67 4.59
C GLU A 63 -4.69 4.47 3.55
N VAL A 64 -5.28 5.60 3.14
CA VAL A 64 -4.58 6.59 2.32
C VAL A 64 -4.09 7.69 3.26
N LYS A 65 -2.81 8.02 3.17
CA LYS A 65 -2.24 9.11 3.95
C LYS A 65 -1.13 9.79 3.15
N ASN A 66 -1.36 11.05 2.78
CA ASN A 66 -0.40 11.83 2.00
C ASN A 66 0.07 11.10 0.73
N GLY A 67 -0.87 10.45 0.04
CA GLY A 67 -0.59 9.73 -1.19
C GLY A 67 0.11 8.39 -1.01
N VAL A 68 0.21 7.92 0.22
CA VAL A 68 0.72 6.57 0.53
C VAL A 68 -0.48 5.70 0.89
N VAL A 69 -0.61 4.57 0.21
CA VAL A 69 -1.71 3.63 0.44
C VAL A 69 -1.14 2.44 1.21
N THR A 70 -1.56 2.27 2.45
CA THR A 70 -1.04 1.22 3.32
C THR A 70 -2.13 0.21 3.64
N ALA A 71 -1.87 -1.06 3.36
CA ALA A 71 -2.76 -2.15 3.71
C ALA A 71 -2.24 -2.84 4.96
N THR A 72 -3.15 -3.13 5.90
CA THR A 72 -2.82 -3.82 7.13
C THR A 72 -3.50 -5.20 7.11
N MET A 73 -2.73 -6.24 7.37
CA MET A 73 -3.26 -7.59 7.44
C MET A 73 -4.13 -7.78 8.69
N ASN A 74 -5.07 -8.69 8.60
CA ASN A 74 -5.89 -9.05 9.75
C ASN A 74 -5.03 -9.62 10.87
N SER A 75 -5.55 -9.52 12.08
CA SER A 75 -4.89 -10.09 13.27
C SER A 75 -5.34 -11.53 13.55
N SER A 76 -6.22 -12.07 12.71
CA SER A 76 -6.67 -13.47 12.82
C SER A 76 -7.03 -13.96 11.43
N GLY A 77 -7.00 -15.27 11.24
CA GLY A 77 -7.36 -15.87 9.96
C GLY A 77 -6.31 -15.74 8.89
N VAL A 78 -5.10 -15.30 9.23
CA VAL A 78 -3.99 -15.16 8.29
C VAL A 78 -2.77 -15.87 8.85
N ASN A 79 -1.79 -16.11 7.99
CA ASN A 79 -0.54 -16.73 8.40
C ASN A 79 0.14 -15.83 9.45
N LYS A 80 0.65 -16.46 10.51
CA LYS A 80 1.22 -15.72 11.64
C LYS A 80 2.39 -14.82 11.27
N GLU A 81 3.08 -15.13 10.19
CA GLU A 81 4.24 -14.35 9.76
C GLU A 81 3.87 -13.02 9.13
N ILE A 82 2.61 -12.87 8.67
CA ILE A 82 2.14 -11.61 8.11
C ILE A 82 1.01 -11.01 8.95
N LYS A 83 0.62 -11.67 10.01
CA LYS A 83 -0.47 -11.25 10.88
C LYS A 83 -0.23 -9.85 11.43
N GLY A 84 -1.16 -8.94 11.17
CA GLY A 84 -1.05 -7.56 11.62
C GLY A 84 0.04 -6.74 10.93
N LYS A 85 0.71 -7.31 9.95
CA LYS A 85 1.78 -6.61 9.24
C LYS A 85 1.22 -5.72 8.14
N LYS A 86 2.05 -4.81 7.66
CA LYS A 86 1.64 -3.78 6.70
C LYS A 86 2.53 -3.77 5.46
N LEU A 87 1.94 -3.37 4.34
CA LEU A 87 2.69 -3.04 3.14
C LEU A 87 2.12 -1.74 2.59
N SER A 88 2.89 -1.05 1.75
CA SER A 88 2.47 0.22 1.18
C SER A 88 2.68 0.27 -0.32
N LEU A 89 1.79 1.02 -0.98
CA LEU A 89 2.00 1.51 -2.32
C LEU A 89 2.13 3.02 -2.19
N TRP A 90 3.03 3.61 -2.96
CA TRP A 90 3.17 5.07 -2.93
C TRP A 90 3.56 5.58 -4.30
N ALA A 91 3.19 6.82 -4.56
CA ALA A 91 3.42 7.47 -5.84
C ALA A 91 4.43 8.59 -5.71
N ARG A 92 5.14 8.84 -6.79
CA ARG A 92 6.03 10.00 -6.92
C ARG A 92 5.71 10.73 -8.21
N ARG A 93 5.93 12.03 -8.21
CA ARG A 93 5.75 12.85 -9.41
C ARG A 93 6.84 12.55 -10.40
N GLU A 94 6.43 12.55 -11.67
CA GLU A 94 7.37 12.52 -12.78
C GLU A 94 6.91 13.54 -13.80
N ASN A 95 7.75 13.83 -14.77
CA ASN A 95 7.39 14.83 -15.80
C ASN A 95 6.12 14.38 -16.50
N GLY A 96 5.01 15.08 -16.20
CA GLY A 96 3.74 14.85 -16.84
C GLY A 96 3.01 13.59 -16.42
N SER A 97 3.50 12.87 -15.39
CA SER A 97 2.89 11.63 -14.97
C SER A 97 3.19 11.31 -13.51
N VAL A 98 2.82 10.09 -13.10
CA VAL A 98 2.99 9.61 -11.74
C VAL A 98 3.58 8.20 -11.84
N LYS A 99 4.54 7.90 -10.98
CA LYS A 99 5.12 6.57 -10.90
C LYS A 99 4.78 5.96 -9.54
N TRP A 100 4.37 4.70 -9.57
CA TRP A 100 3.96 3.98 -8.36
C TRP A 100 5.00 2.95 -7.94
N PHE A 101 5.11 2.77 -6.63
CA PHE A 101 6.02 1.81 -6.00
C PHE A 101 5.24 0.95 -5.03
N CYS A 102 5.77 -0.23 -4.74
CA CYS A 102 5.16 -1.19 -3.81
C CYS A 102 6.26 -1.85 -2.99
N GLY A 103 6.09 -1.89 -1.68
CA GLY A 103 7.07 -2.53 -0.81
C GLY A 103 6.67 -2.47 0.65
N GLN A 104 7.67 -2.53 1.53
CA GLN A 104 7.45 -2.38 2.96
C GLN A 104 6.81 -1.03 3.25
N PRO A 105 6.07 -0.91 4.37
CA PRO A 105 5.34 0.33 4.63
C PRO A 105 6.25 1.55 4.73
N VAL A 106 5.77 2.65 4.16
CA VAL A 106 6.45 3.93 4.19
C VAL A 106 5.50 4.99 4.69
N GLN A 107 6.04 6.17 5.01
CA GLN A 107 5.23 7.31 5.40
C GLN A 107 5.77 8.56 4.73
N ARG A 108 4.89 9.51 4.53
CA ARG A 108 5.21 10.80 3.92
C ARG A 108 4.58 11.88 4.77
N ASP A 109 5.36 12.90 5.13
CA ASP A 109 4.80 14.00 5.92
C ASP A 109 4.09 15.02 5.00
N ASP A 110 3.41 15.99 5.62
CA ASP A 110 2.62 16.96 4.86
C ASP A 110 3.48 17.84 3.97
N VAL A 111 4.69 18.17 4.41
CA VAL A 111 5.60 19.01 3.62
C VAL A 111 6.05 18.24 2.38
N ALA A 112 6.43 16.99 2.55
CA ALA A 112 6.84 16.16 1.42
C ALA A 112 5.68 15.93 0.46
N ALA A 113 4.45 15.77 0.97
CA ALA A 113 3.28 15.57 0.14
C ALA A 113 3.01 16.76 -0.79
N ALA A 114 3.38 17.95 -0.36
CA ALA A 114 3.18 19.16 -1.14
C ALA A 114 4.35 19.49 -2.04
N ASN A 115 5.55 19.03 -1.74
CA ASN A 115 6.77 19.51 -2.38
C ASN A 115 7.62 18.47 -3.10
N ASP A 116 8.21 17.54 -2.38
CA ASP A 116 9.26 16.68 -2.95
C ASP A 116 8.90 15.20 -3.03
N ASP A 117 7.76 14.81 -2.48
CA ASP A 117 7.26 13.43 -2.50
C ASP A 117 8.13 12.42 -1.75
N ASP A 118 9.11 12.87 -0.99
CA ASP A 118 9.97 11.94 -0.26
C ASP A 118 9.17 11.11 0.74
N VAL A 119 9.52 9.84 0.82
CA VAL A 119 8.96 8.93 1.80
C VAL A 119 10.09 8.34 2.62
N LYS A 120 9.76 7.88 3.81
CA LYS A 120 10.71 7.19 4.67
C LYS A 120 10.06 5.93 5.20
N ASP A 121 10.87 5.00 5.66
CA ASP A 121 10.36 3.75 6.19
C ASP A 121 9.43 4.03 7.38
N ALA A 122 8.29 3.35 7.39
CA ALA A 122 7.43 3.35 8.56
C ALA A 122 8.04 2.40 9.59
N ALA A 123 8.07 2.84 10.84
CA ALA A 123 8.81 2.11 11.87
C ALA A 123 8.14 0.83 12.37
N ALA A 124 6.81 0.77 12.29
CA ALA A 124 6.05 -0.30 12.97
C ALA A 124 5.42 -1.28 12.00
N ASP A 125 5.36 -2.55 12.45
CA ASP A 125 4.56 -3.59 11.80
C ASP A 125 4.92 -3.85 10.33
N LYS A 126 6.17 -3.68 9.96
CA LYS A 126 6.60 -3.90 8.58
C LYS A 126 6.55 -5.38 8.23
N ILE A 127 5.90 -5.68 7.12
CA ILE A 127 5.98 -7.03 6.56
C ILE A 127 7.42 -7.26 6.09
N GLU A 128 7.94 -8.47 6.30
CA GLU A 128 9.30 -8.77 5.85
C GLU A 128 9.33 -8.89 4.34
N THR A 129 10.37 -8.33 3.73
CA THR A 129 10.52 -8.30 2.27
C THR A 129 10.44 -9.71 1.66
N LYS A 130 10.96 -10.72 2.37
CA LYS A 130 10.93 -12.09 1.85
C LYS A 130 9.51 -12.63 1.66
N HIS A 131 8.51 -12.01 2.28
CA HIS A 131 7.12 -12.42 2.13
C HIS A 131 6.39 -11.64 1.03
N LEU A 132 7.06 -10.69 0.41
CA LEU A 132 6.47 -9.89 -0.67
C LEU A 132 6.83 -10.48 -2.04
N PRO A 133 5.93 -10.38 -3.02
CA PRO A 133 6.26 -10.80 -4.37
C PRO A 133 7.38 -9.93 -4.94
N SER A 134 8.08 -10.43 -5.95
CA SER A 134 9.21 -9.73 -6.54
C SER A 134 8.83 -8.35 -7.10
N THR A 135 7.58 -8.18 -7.49
CA THR A 135 7.08 -6.92 -8.03
C THR A 135 6.73 -5.90 -6.94
N CYS A 136 6.87 -6.27 -5.68
CA CYS A 136 6.51 -5.41 -4.55
C CYS A 136 7.63 -5.39 -3.50
N ARG A 137 8.84 -5.03 -3.94
CA ARG A 137 10.00 -4.97 -3.05
C ARG A 137 10.78 -3.67 -3.21
N ASP A 138 10.07 -2.61 -3.60
CA ASP A 138 10.69 -1.29 -3.70
C ASP A 138 11.03 -0.77 -2.33
N THR A 139 12.10 0.01 -2.26
CA THR A 139 12.52 0.64 -1.01
C THR A 139 12.05 2.09 -0.98
N SER A 140 12.08 2.70 0.20
CA SER A 140 11.66 4.08 0.37
C SER A 140 12.51 5.04 -0.47
N SER A 141 13.70 4.63 -0.87
CA SER A 141 14.58 5.44 -1.70
C SER A 141 14.40 5.18 -3.20
N ALA A 142 13.47 4.32 -3.60
CA ALA A 142 13.21 4.02 -5.02
C ALA A 142 12.76 5.27 -5.77
N GLU A 143 13.18 5.37 -7.03
CA GLU A 143 12.81 6.52 -7.90
C GLU A 143 12.30 6.08 -9.27
#